data_f795bf27f358094650edd040f58d872b
#
_entry.id   f795bf27f358094650edd040f58d872b
#
_cell.length_a   1.000
_cell.length_b   1.000
_cell.length_c   1.000
_cell.angle_alpha   90.00
_cell.angle_beta   90.00
_cell.angle_gamma   90.00
#
_symmetry.space_group_name_H-M   'P 1'
#
loop_
_entity.id
_entity.type
_entity.pdbx_description
1 polymer ?
#
loop_
_entity_poly.entity_id
_entity_poly.type
_entity_poly.pdbx_seq_one_letter_code
_entity_poly.pdbx_strand_id
1 'polypeptide(L)'
;MLYITGDTHGDFYRFGHLGLNKDDIMVILGDVGINYYLDECDKKLKERLKRYNFKFFCIQGNHEERPENISSYHEVEMFGGKVFVEDEYPNLIFAKNGELYNIDGKSILVIGGAYSIDKDYRISKGYQWFKDEQLTEQERLDILDKYSGKHVDIILSHTCPLRCEPKESFKLSLPQIAVDKSMEYFLNEVEQRVDYDKWYCGHYHLEKIVDKLEFMFGRIKSVDTGEFIPKYDFHNGYEIVRDACSQKDYKYCPGCKGDNIIIEKCEGHNINGLDFIAIICNDCKKVYGFNDVNYKPNCPKEL
;
A
#
# COMPACT_ATOMS: atom_id res chain seq x y z
N MET A 1 3.29 12.38 -12.16
CA MET A 1 3.23 10.95 -12.58
C MET A 1 2.54 10.12 -11.52
N LEU A 2 1.91 9.03 -11.94
CA LEU A 2 1.17 8.13 -11.05
C LEU A 2 1.98 6.85 -10.82
N TYR A 3 2.21 6.53 -9.55
CA TYR A 3 2.87 5.31 -9.09
C TYR A 3 1.92 4.47 -8.25
N ILE A 4 2.13 3.15 -8.23
CA ILE A 4 1.24 2.22 -7.54
C ILE A 4 2.01 1.12 -6.84
N THR A 5 1.55 0.75 -5.65
CA THR A 5 2.05 -0.38 -4.87
C THR A 5 0.89 -1.05 -4.13
N GLY A 6 1.09 -2.30 -3.69
CA GLY A 6 0.14 -2.99 -2.83
C GLY A 6 0.31 -2.63 -1.36
N ASP A 7 -0.25 -3.46 -0.53
CA ASP A 7 -0.33 -3.38 0.92
C ASP A 7 1.00 -2.99 1.57
N THR A 8 0.96 -2.01 2.45
CA THR A 8 2.15 -1.56 3.19
C THR A 8 2.17 -1.99 4.65
N HIS A 9 1.00 -2.19 5.27
CA HIS A 9 0.87 -2.56 6.69
C HIS A 9 1.78 -1.74 7.63
N GLY A 10 1.95 -0.43 7.33
CA GLY A 10 2.83 0.45 8.09
C GLY A 10 4.33 0.28 7.80
N ASP A 11 4.70 -0.59 6.85
CA ASP A 11 6.07 -0.70 6.36
C ASP A 11 6.28 0.17 5.11
N PHE A 12 6.92 1.31 5.33
CA PHE A 12 7.12 2.34 4.29
C PHE A 12 8.56 2.37 3.75
N TYR A 13 9.36 1.33 3.97
CA TYR A 13 10.75 1.27 3.49
C TYR A 13 10.88 1.44 2.00
N ARG A 14 9.92 0.89 1.26
CA ARG A 14 9.90 0.95 -0.20
C ARG A 14 9.88 2.39 -0.75
N PHE A 15 9.52 3.37 0.09
CA PHE A 15 9.45 4.79 -0.31
C PHE A 15 10.72 5.58 -0.01
N GLY A 16 11.67 5.04 0.76
CA GLY A 16 12.77 5.76 1.40
C GLY A 16 13.71 6.52 0.49
N HIS A 17 13.83 6.15 -0.77
CA HIS A 17 14.75 6.77 -1.70
C HIS A 17 14.12 7.02 -3.08
N LEU A 18 12.78 7.20 -3.08
CA LEU A 18 12.08 7.58 -4.30
C LEU A 18 12.35 9.06 -4.57
N GLY A 19 12.98 9.36 -5.69
CA GLY A 19 13.17 10.72 -6.17
C GLY A 19 11.89 11.34 -6.73
N LEU A 20 10.74 11.12 -6.05
CA LEU A 20 9.44 11.64 -6.48
C LEU A 20 9.29 13.11 -6.12
N ASN A 21 8.54 13.84 -6.93
CA ASN A 21 8.27 15.25 -6.79
C ASN A 21 6.93 15.51 -6.09
N LYS A 22 6.69 16.75 -5.69
CA LYS A 22 5.45 17.17 -5.01
C LYS A 22 4.15 16.90 -5.82
N ASP A 23 4.27 16.81 -7.13
CA ASP A 23 3.14 16.61 -8.05
C ASP A 23 2.95 15.12 -8.37
N ASP A 24 3.87 14.26 -7.91
CA ASP A 24 3.74 12.82 -8.07
C ASP A 24 2.76 12.25 -7.03
N ILE A 25 2.06 11.19 -7.43
CA ILE A 25 1.08 10.52 -6.59
C ILE A 25 1.48 9.05 -6.45
N MET A 26 1.58 8.58 -5.20
CA MET A 26 1.78 7.19 -4.84
C MET A 26 0.45 6.57 -4.40
N VAL A 27 -0.09 5.68 -5.20
CA VAL A 27 -1.27 4.87 -4.82
C VAL A 27 -0.83 3.72 -3.94
N ILE A 28 -1.54 3.51 -2.83
CA ILE A 28 -1.44 2.32 -1.99
C ILE A 28 -2.79 1.58 -2.06
N LEU A 29 -2.77 0.33 -2.49
CA LEU A 29 -3.97 -0.47 -2.79
C LEU A 29 -4.59 -1.12 -1.55
N GLY A 30 -4.76 -0.33 -0.49
CA GLY A 30 -5.34 -0.77 0.79
C GLY A 30 -4.29 -1.26 1.78
N ASP A 31 -4.74 -1.56 2.98
CA ASP A 31 -3.91 -2.02 4.10
C ASP A 31 -2.69 -1.13 4.31
N VAL A 32 -2.94 0.19 4.34
CA VAL A 32 -1.91 1.21 4.48
C VAL A 32 -1.22 1.11 5.84
N GLY A 33 -2.01 0.82 6.89
CA GLY A 33 -1.54 0.64 8.25
C GLY A 33 -1.36 1.95 9.03
N ILE A 34 -2.09 3.01 8.66
CA ILE A 34 -2.09 4.31 9.36
C ILE A 34 -3.41 4.66 10.04
N ASN A 35 -4.42 3.80 9.91
CA ASN A 35 -5.72 3.87 10.56
C ASN A 35 -6.07 2.54 11.24
N TYR A 36 -5.07 1.85 11.77
CA TYR A 36 -5.23 0.53 12.37
C TYR A 36 -5.35 0.58 13.89
N TYR A 37 -4.44 1.28 14.58
CA TYR A 37 -4.40 1.33 16.06
C TYR A 37 -5.37 2.36 16.64
N LEU A 38 -5.71 3.40 15.88
CA LEU A 38 -6.55 4.54 16.26
C LEU A 38 -6.00 5.30 17.49
N ASP A 39 -4.68 5.31 17.64
CA ASP A 39 -3.97 5.93 18.75
C ASP A 39 -2.67 6.63 18.32
N GLU A 40 -1.78 6.89 19.27
CA GLU A 40 -0.47 7.52 19.03
C GLU A 40 0.46 6.71 18.09
N CYS A 41 0.19 5.42 17.88
CA CYS A 41 0.96 4.62 16.92
C CYS A 41 0.65 5.06 15.49
N ASP A 42 -0.63 5.22 15.15
CA ASP A 42 -1.03 5.70 13.83
C ASP A 42 -0.55 7.13 13.60
N LYS A 43 -0.62 8.00 14.59
CA LYS A 43 -0.08 9.36 14.48
C LYS A 43 1.41 9.36 14.15
N LYS A 44 2.21 8.53 14.82
CA LYS A 44 3.63 8.39 14.51
C LYS A 44 3.87 7.92 13.07
N LEU A 45 3.04 7.01 12.57
CA LEU A 45 3.11 6.54 11.19
C LEU A 45 2.74 7.64 10.20
N LYS A 46 1.68 8.39 10.47
CA LYS A 46 1.27 9.56 9.67
C LYS A 46 2.34 10.65 9.65
N GLU A 47 2.93 10.98 10.79
CA GLU A 47 4.04 11.95 10.88
C GLU A 47 5.27 11.54 10.06
N ARG A 48 5.49 10.25 9.88
CA ARG A 48 6.56 9.76 8.99
C ARG A 48 6.22 9.99 7.53
N LEU A 49 5.01 9.64 7.12
CA LEU A 49 4.55 9.82 5.75
C LEU A 49 4.42 11.30 5.37
N LYS A 50 4.07 12.17 6.32
CA LYS A 50 4.02 13.62 6.14
C LYS A 50 5.34 14.23 5.64
N ARG A 51 6.48 13.59 5.91
CA ARG A 51 7.82 14.07 5.53
C ARG A 51 8.13 13.92 4.04
N TYR A 52 7.35 13.11 3.33
CA TYR A 52 7.47 13.02 1.88
C TYR A 52 6.87 14.26 1.22
N ASN A 53 7.50 14.73 0.17
CA ASN A 53 7.02 15.87 -0.59
C ASN A 53 6.00 15.52 -1.67
N PHE A 54 5.74 14.22 -1.92
CA PHE A 54 4.71 13.74 -2.84
C PHE A 54 3.44 13.33 -2.08
N LYS A 55 2.37 13.07 -2.81
CA LYS A 55 1.08 12.68 -2.23
C LYS A 55 0.93 11.17 -2.18
N PHE A 56 0.34 10.68 -1.11
CA PHE A 56 -0.17 9.31 -1.01
C PHE A 56 -1.67 9.33 -1.29
N PHE A 57 -2.10 8.49 -2.22
CA PHE A 57 -3.50 8.26 -2.53
C PHE A 57 -3.85 6.84 -2.10
N CYS A 58 -4.48 6.73 -0.94
CA CYS A 58 -4.73 5.47 -0.26
C CYS A 58 -6.12 4.94 -0.59
N ILE A 59 -6.22 3.63 -0.83
CA ILE A 59 -7.50 2.92 -0.92
C ILE A 59 -7.75 2.27 0.44
N GLN A 60 -8.98 2.13 0.86
CA GLN A 60 -9.33 1.40 2.06
C GLN A 60 -9.03 -0.09 1.88
N GLY A 61 -8.30 -0.69 2.84
CA GLY A 61 -8.12 -2.13 2.97
C GLY A 61 -9.09 -2.77 3.97
N ASN A 62 -8.80 -4.00 4.41
CA ASN A 62 -9.56 -4.68 5.46
C ASN A 62 -8.89 -4.57 6.84
N HIS A 63 -7.62 -4.18 6.90
CA HIS A 63 -6.87 -3.98 8.14
C HIS A 63 -6.77 -2.52 8.54
N GLU A 64 -7.83 -1.73 8.33
CA GLU A 64 -7.86 -0.33 8.73
C GLU A 64 -9.28 0.18 8.90
N GLU A 65 -9.46 1.12 9.85
CA GLU A 65 -10.73 1.81 10.04
C GLU A 65 -11.01 2.72 8.85
N ARG A 66 -12.28 2.79 8.45
CA ARG A 66 -12.71 3.72 7.41
C ARG A 66 -12.48 5.16 7.83
N PRO A 67 -11.91 6.03 6.98
CA PRO A 67 -11.71 7.44 7.31
C PRO A 67 -12.97 8.16 7.76
N GLU A 68 -14.14 7.83 7.22
CA GLU A 68 -15.43 8.41 7.59
C GLU A 68 -15.84 8.15 9.04
N ASN A 69 -15.27 7.14 9.69
CA ASN A 69 -15.51 6.81 11.10
C ASN A 69 -14.51 7.48 12.04
N ILE A 70 -13.47 8.10 11.52
CA ILE A 70 -12.40 8.72 12.29
C ILE A 70 -12.63 10.23 12.34
N SER A 71 -12.84 10.78 13.52
CA SER A 71 -13.29 12.18 13.70
C SER A 71 -12.31 13.26 13.22
N SER A 72 -11.03 12.91 13.02
CA SER A 72 -10.02 13.84 12.49
C SER A 72 -10.09 13.99 10.97
N TYR A 73 -10.71 13.04 10.26
CA TYR A 73 -10.91 13.15 8.82
C TYR A 73 -12.13 13.99 8.47
N HIS A 74 -12.04 14.66 7.35
CA HIS A 74 -13.17 15.35 6.72
C HIS A 74 -13.14 15.15 5.21
N GLU A 75 -14.31 15.23 4.59
CA GLU A 75 -14.48 15.05 3.15
C GLU A 75 -14.17 16.35 2.41
N VAL A 76 -13.36 16.27 1.36
CA VAL A 76 -13.08 17.38 0.44
C VAL A 76 -13.17 16.90 -1.01
N GLU A 77 -13.35 17.84 -1.96
CA GLU A 77 -13.25 17.53 -3.39
C GLU A 77 -11.79 17.63 -3.86
N MET A 78 -11.29 16.56 -4.46
CA MET A 78 -9.96 16.50 -5.06
C MET A 78 -9.96 15.53 -6.24
N PHE A 79 -9.21 15.87 -7.29
CA PHE A 79 -9.15 15.04 -8.51
C PHE A 79 -10.51 14.77 -9.19
N GLY A 80 -11.48 15.65 -9.01
CA GLY A 80 -12.84 15.50 -9.58
C GLY A 80 -13.76 14.55 -8.83
N GLY A 81 -13.35 14.02 -7.68
CA GLY A 81 -14.14 13.17 -6.78
C GLY A 81 -13.95 13.58 -5.32
N LYS A 82 -14.63 12.88 -4.42
CA LYS A 82 -14.56 13.11 -2.98
C LYS A 82 -13.48 12.24 -2.35
N VAL A 83 -12.69 12.83 -1.46
CA VAL A 83 -11.64 12.16 -0.69
C VAL A 83 -11.74 12.54 0.77
N PHE A 84 -11.11 11.76 1.62
CA PHE A 84 -10.95 12.06 3.05
C PHE A 84 -9.51 12.50 3.33
N VAL A 85 -9.38 13.60 4.07
CA VAL A 85 -8.09 14.17 4.47
C VAL A 85 -8.10 14.59 5.94
N GLU A 86 -6.92 14.67 6.53
CA GLU A 86 -6.70 15.30 7.84
C GLU A 86 -5.85 16.57 7.62
N ASP A 87 -6.23 17.69 8.22
CA ASP A 87 -5.51 18.97 8.07
C ASP A 87 -4.03 18.86 8.49
N GLU A 88 -3.75 18.00 9.47
CA GLU A 88 -2.42 17.77 9.98
C GLU A 88 -1.52 17.01 8.99
N TYR A 89 -2.11 16.21 8.09
CA TYR A 89 -1.40 15.32 7.15
C TYR A 89 -1.85 15.52 5.69
N PRO A 90 -1.64 16.71 5.11
CA PRO A 90 -2.26 17.11 3.84
C PRO A 90 -1.77 16.33 2.61
N ASN A 91 -0.71 15.57 2.73
CA ASN A 91 -0.22 14.68 1.68
C ASN A 91 -0.75 13.23 1.80
N LEU A 92 -1.55 12.92 2.84
CA LEU A 92 -2.20 11.63 3.02
C LEU A 92 -3.68 11.76 2.64
N ILE A 93 -4.06 11.15 1.55
CA ILE A 93 -5.37 11.27 0.95
C ILE A 93 -5.99 9.89 0.88
N PHE A 94 -7.16 9.69 1.49
CA PHE A 94 -7.93 8.46 1.33
C PHE A 94 -9.03 8.66 0.29
N ALA A 95 -9.05 7.79 -0.70
CA ALA A 95 -10.11 7.75 -1.69
C ALA A 95 -11.44 7.33 -1.04
N LYS A 96 -12.52 7.96 -1.45
CA LYS A 96 -13.86 7.51 -1.10
C LYS A 96 -14.28 6.38 -2.04
N ASN A 97 -14.83 5.32 -1.48
CA ASN A 97 -15.30 4.17 -2.26
C ASN A 97 -16.41 4.56 -3.25
N GLY A 98 -16.35 4.01 -4.45
CA GLY A 98 -17.33 4.29 -5.51
C GLY A 98 -17.20 5.66 -6.16
N GLU A 99 -16.13 6.40 -5.90
CA GLU A 99 -15.82 7.65 -6.59
C GLU A 99 -14.94 7.43 -7.83
N LEU A 100 -15.13 8.33 -8.79
CA LEU A 100 -14.34 8.38 -10.03
C LEU A 100 -13.42 9.61 -9.95
N TYR A 101 -12.14 9.39 -10.11
CA TYR A 101 -11.12 10.44 -10.07
C TYR A 101 -10.51 10.68 -11.44
N ASN A 102 -10.09 11.90 -11.69
CA ASN A 102 -9.24 12.23 -12.84
C ASN A 102 -7.83 12.58 -12.33
N ILE A 103 -6.90 11.66 -12.53
CA ILE A 103 -5.50 11.84 -12.14
C ILE A 103 -4.61 11.69 -13.37
N ASP A 104 -3.86 12.72 -13.68
CA ASP A 104 -3.02 12.79 -14.89
C ASP A 104 -3.78 12.47 -16.18
N GLY A 105 -5.06 12.92 -16.25
CA GLY A 105 -5.93 12.72 -17.42
C GLY A 105 -6.53 11.31 -17.54
N LYS A 106 -6.32 10.44 -16.54
CA LYS A 106 -6.91 9.09 -16.47
C LYS A 106 -8.13 9.11 -15.57
N SER A 107 -9.21 8.49 -16.02
CA SER A 107 -10.41 8.22 -15.22
C SER A 107 -10.18 6.96 -14.37
N ILE A 108 -10.23 7.12 -13.05
CA ILE A 108 -9.85 6.08 -12.07
C ILE A 108 -11.01 5.79 -11.14
N LEU A 109 -11.60 4.61 -11.23
CA LEU A 109 -12.63 4.14 -10.30
C LEU A 109 -11.99 3.44 -9.12
N VAL A 110 -12.37 3.84 -7.89
CA VAL A 110 -11.83 3.25 -6.64
C VAL A 110 -12.88 2.42 -5.92
N ILE A 111 -12.50 1.20 -5.53
CA ILE A 111 -13.35 0.24 -4.81
C ILE A 111 -12.50 -0.46 -3.75
N GLY A 112 -12.50 0.05 -2.52
CA GLY A 112 -11.76 -0.54 -1.40
C GLY A 112 -12.53 -1.65 -0.68
N GLY A 113 -11.87 -2.21 0.33
CA GLY A 113 -12.42 -3.22 1.22
C GLY A 113 -12.23 -4.66 0.75
N ALA A 114 -12.14 -5.55 1.70
CA ALA A 114 -12.06 -7.00 1.52
C ALA A 114 -12.46 -7.71 2.83
N TYR A 115 -12.61 -9.03 2.79
CA TYR A 115 -12.88 -9.84 3.98
C TYR A 115 -11.57 -10.28 4.65
N SER A 116 -11.47 -10.11 5.96
CA SER A 116 -10.34 -10.60 6.76
C SER A 116 -10.49 -12.10 7.02
N ILE A 117 -9.68 -12.92 6.36
CA ILE A 117 -9.69 -14.38 6.56
C ILE A 117 -9.23 -14.79 7.97
N ASP A 118 -8.54 -13.93 8.68
CA ASP A 118 -8.04 -14.10 10.04
C ASP A 118 -8.91 -13.41 11.12
N LYS A 119 -10.12 -12.97 10.76
CA LYS A 119 -11.09 -12.29 11.62
C LYS A 119 -11.26 -12.96 12.98
N ASP A 120 -11.56 -14.26 12.99
CA ASP A 120 -11.82 -14.99 14.25
C ASP A 120 -10.56 -15.06 15.12
N TYR A 121 -9.39 -15.22 14.49
CA TYR A 121 -8.11 -15.19 15.19
C TYR A 121 -7.87 -13.82 15.80
N ARG A 122 -8.07 -12.73 15.07
CA ARG A 122 -7.92 -11.34 15.54
C ARG A 122 -8.82 -11.08 16.74
N ILE A 123 -10.10 -11.37 16.64
CA ILE A 123 -11.07 -11.20 17.72
C ILE A 123 -10.62 -12.02 18.95
N SER A 124 -10.21 -13.29 18.78
CA SER A 124 -9.77 -14.16 19.88
C SER A 124 -8.52 -13.66 20.60
N LYS A 125 -7.66 -12.89 19.91
CA LYS A 125 -6.43 -12.30 20.45
C LYS A 125 -6.59 -10.88 20.95
N GLY A 126 -7.76 -10.26 20.74
CA GLY A 126 -7.99 -8.84 21.06
C GLY A 126 -7.26 -7.88 20.11
N TYR A 127 -6.96 -8.34 18.89
CA TYR A 127 -6.46 -7.48 17.83
C TYR A 127 -7.61 -6.72 17.17
N GLN A 128 -7.30 -5.60 16.50
CA GLN A 128 -8.30 -4.83 15.79
C GLN A 128 -8.88 -5.64 14.62
N TRP A 129 -10.20 -5.58 14.52
CA TRP A 129 -10.97 -6.02 13.38
C TRP A 129 -12.10 -5.02 13.15
N PHE A 130 -12.30 -4.60 11.92
CA PHE A 130 -13.27 -3.58 11.56
C PHE A 130 -14.49 -4.21 10.90
N LYS A 131 -15.67 -4.01 11.50
CA LYS A 131 -16.93 -4.67 11.08
C LYS A 131 -17.40 -4.27 9.68
N ASP A 132 -16.95 -3.11 9.21
CA ASP A 132 -17.24 -2.50 7.91
C ASP A 132 -16.05 -2.57 6.94
N GLU A 133 -15.20 -3.58 7.13
CA GLU A 133 -14.07 -3.88 6.25
C GLU A 133 -14.47 -4.13 4.79
N GLN A 134 -15.73 -4.54 4.55
CA GLN A 134 -16.32 -4.72 3.23
C GLN A 134 -17.39 -3.65 2.97
N LEU A 135 -17.65 -3.35 1.69
CA LEU A 135 -18.77 -2.50 1.32
C LEU A 135 -20.10 -3.17 1.65
N THR A 136 -21.04 -2.39 2.11
CA THR A 136 -22.43 -2.84 2.30
C THR A 136 -23.06 -3.22 0.96
N GLU A 137 -24.15 -4.00 0.99
CA GLU A 137 -24.89 -4.35 -0.21
C GLU A 137 -25.38 -3.10 -0.98
N GLN A 138 -25.84 -2.07 -0.24
CA GLN A 138 -26.30 -0.83 -0.85
C GLN A 138 -25.18 -0.08 -1.56
N GLU A 139 -24.02 0.07 -0.94
CA GLU A 139 -22.84 0.69 -1.58
C GLU A 139 -22.43 -0.04 -2.86
N ARG A 140 -22.46 -1.38 -2.85
CA ARG A 140 -22.15 -2.19 -4.04
C ARG A 140 -23.16 -1.99 -5.16
N LEU A 141 -24.45 -1.95 -4.83
CA LEU A 141 -25.52 -1.71 -5.80
C LEU A 141 -25.43 -0.30 -6.40
N ASP A 142 -25.17 0.71 -5.57
CA ASP A 142 -25.01 2.10 -6.02
C ASP A 142 -23.85 2.24 -7.01
N ILE A 143 -22.74 1.56 -6.77
CA ILE A 143 -21.58 1.54 -7.67
C ILE A 143 -21.95 0.89 -9.01
N LEU A 144 -22.61 -0.26 -8.98
CA LEU A 144 -23.05 -0.94 -10.21
C LEU A 144 -24.03 -0.07 -11.01
N ASP A 145 -25.01 0.54 -10.36
CA ASP A 145 -25.97 1.42 -11.01
C ASP A 145 -25.28 2.64 -11.66
N LYS A 146 -24.34 3.23 -10.92
CA LYS A 146 -23.61 4.43 -11.34
C LYS A 146 -22.70 4.17 -12.55
N TYR A 147 -22.06 2.99 -12.65
CA TYR A 147 -20.98 2.73 -13.62
C TYR A 147 -21.27 1.68 -14.68
N SER A 148 -22.36 0.90 -14.60
CA SER A 148 -22.72 -0.07 -15.64
C SER A 148 -22.81 0.59 -17.02
N GLY A 149 -22.16 -0.02 -18.00
CA GLY A 149 -22.10 0.47 -19.38
C GLY A 149 -21.17 1.67 -19.60
N LYS A 150 -20.45 2.13 -18.58
CA LYS A 150 -19.47 3.21 -18.70
C LYS A 150 -18.07 2.66 -18.89
N HIS A 151 -17.21 3.48 -19.49
CA HIS A 151 -15.78 3.22 -19.58
C HIS A 151 -15.03 4.00 -18.52
N VAL A 152 -13.99 3.37 -17.95
CA VAL A 152 -12.97 4.00 -17.10
C VAL A 152 -11.58 3.51 -17.51
N ASP A 153 -10.56 4.36 -17.44
CA ASP A 153 -9.22 3.94 -17.85
C ASP A 153 -8.65 2.91 -16.85
N ILE A 154 -8.86 3.14 -15.56
CA ILE A 154 -8.28 2.31 -14.49
C ILE A 154 -9.33 1.99 -13.42
N ILE A 155 -9.35 0.73 -12.97
CA ILE A 155 -10.00 0.33 -11.72
C ILE A 155 -8.92 0.05 -10.68
N LEU A 156 -9.07 0.65 -9.49
CA LEU A 156 -8.25 0.36 -8.31
C LEU A 156 -9.15 -0.29 -7.26
N SER A 157 -8.79 -1.48 -6.82
CA SER A 157 -9.50 -2.14 -5.72
C SER A 157 -8.53 -2.72 -4.69
N HIS A 158 -9.04 -3.05 -3.49
CA HIS A 158 -8.21 -3.75 -2.53
C HIS A 158 -8.18 -5.24 -2.87
N THR A 159 -9.32 -5.95 -2.91
CA THR A 159 -9.39 -7.33 -3.40
C THR A 159 -9.68 -7.40 -4.91
N CYS A 160 -9.90 -8.59 -5.47
CA CYS A 160 -10.05 -8.84 -6.90
C CYS A 160 -11.41 -9.47 -7.27
N PRO A 161 -11.81 -9.47 -8.55
CA PRO A 161 -12.92 -10.28 -9.03
C PRO A 161 -12.74 -11.78 -8.72
N LEU A 162 -13.81 -12.46 -8.36
CA LEU A 162 -13.80 -13.87 -7.93
C LEU A 162 -13.07 -14.81 -8.91
N ARG A 163 -13.21 -14.57 -10.23
CA ARG A 163 -12.54 -15.39 -11.25
C ARG A 163 -11.01 -15.22 -11.25
N CYS A 164 -10.53 -14.09 -10.74
CA CYS A 164 -9.11 -13.73 -10.71
C CYS A 164 -8.41 -14.19 -9.43
N GLU A 165 -9.14 -14.72 -8.44
CA GLU A 165 -8.54 -15.18 -7.18
C GLU A 165 -7.32 -16.07 -7.43
N PRO A 166 -6.19 -15.80 -6.75
CA PRO A 166 -4.97 -16.60 -6.88
C PRO A 166 -5.06 -17.88 -6.02
N LYS A 167 -5.93 -18.81 -6.42
CA LYS A 167 -6.27 -20.02 -5.66
C LYS A 167 -5.06 -20.88 -5.33
N GLU A 168 -4.02 -20.81 -6.15
CA GLU A 168 -2.73 -21.48 -5.92
C GLU A 168 -1.99 -20.97 -4.68
N SER A 169 -2.31 -19.76 -4.22
CA SER A 169 -1.70 -19.16 -3.02
C SER A 169 -2.49 -19.43 -1.74
N PHE A 170 -3.66 -20.05 -1.84
CA PHE A 170 -4.52 -20.28 -0.69
C PHE A 170 -3.95 -21.37 0.22
N LYS A 171 -3.94 -21.08 1.53
CA LYS A 171 -3.51 -22.05 2.54
C LYS A 171 -4.55 -23.16 2.65
N LEU A 172 -4.14 -24.42 2.49
CA LEU A 172 -5.01 -25.61 2.59
C LEU A 172 -5.71 -25.74 3.96
N SER A 173 -5.21 -25.09 4.99
CA SER A 173 -5.76 -25.12 6.34
C SER A 173 -6.98 -24.22 6.55
N LEU A 174 -7.31 -23.34 5.59
CA LEU A 174 -8.46 -22.44 5.69
C LEU A 174 -9.58 -22.89 4.74
N PRO A 175 -10.70 -23.41 5.29
CA PRO A 175 -11.85 -23.78 4.46
C PRO A 175 -12.42 -22.56 3.75
N GLN A 176 -12.35 -22.50 2.44
CA GLN A 176 -12.84 -21.38 1.64
C GLN A 176 -14.36 -21.16 1.76
N ILE A 177 -15.10 -22.18 2.22
CA ILE A 177 -16.55 -22.08 2.47
C ILE A 177 -16.89 -21.14 3.64
N ALA A 178 -15.92 -20.86 4.52
CA ALA A 178 -16.11 -19.95 5.66
C ALA A 178 -15.72 -18.49 5.33
N VAL A 179 -15.19 -18.25 4.14
CA VAL A 179 -14.75 -16.91 3.69
C VAL A 179 -15.93 -16.19 3.05
N ASP A 180 -16.26 -15.00 3.55
CA ASP A 180 -17.26 -14.13 2.90
C ASP A 180 -16.66 -13.51 1.65
N LYS A 181 -17.11 -13.96 0.49
CA LYS A 181 -16.65 -13.51 -0.83
C LYS A 181 -17.59 -12.49 -1.48
N SER A 182 -18.37 -11.79 -0.68
CA SER A 182 -19.34 -10.82 -1.23
C SER A 182 -18.68 -9.71 -2.04
N MET A 183 -17.47 -9.29 -1.66
CA MET A 183 -16.69 -8.32 -2.43
C MET A 183 -16.18 -8.90 -3.76
N GLU A 184 -15.64 -10.11 -3.75
CA GLU A 184 -15.13 -10.77 -4.96
C GLU A 184 -16.27 -11.06 -5.96
N TYR A 185 -17.45 -11.45 -5.49
CA TYR A 185 -18.63 -11.60 -6.34
C TYR A 185 -19.08 -10.26 -6.93
N PHE A 186 -19.13 -9.21 -6.12
CA PHE A 186 -19.47 -7.87 -6.59
C PHE A 186 -18.45 -7.36 -7.61
N LEU A 187 -17.16 -7.50 -7.35
CA LEU A 187 -16.11 -7.09 -8.29
C LEU A 187 -16.17 -7.88 -9.61
N ASN A 188 -16.61 -9.14 -9.55
CA ASN A 188 -16.86 -9.93 -10.76
C ASN A 188 -18.03 -9.35 -11.60
N GLU A 189 -19.05 -8.77 -10.95
CA GLU A 189 -20.11 -8.04 -11.65
C GLU A 189 -19.62 -6.70 -12.20
N VAL A 190 -18.79 -5.97 -11.48
CA VAL A 190 -18.14 -4.75 -11.97
C VAL A 190 -17.35 -5.06 -13.24
N GLU A 191 -16.54 -6.12 -13.22
CA GLU A 191 -15.76 -6.56 -14.38
C GLU A 191 -16.60 -6.86 -15.62
N GLN A 192 -17.81 -7.38 -15.43
CA GLN A 192 -18.73 -7.69 -16.54
C GLN A 192 -19.50 -6.48 -17.06
N ARG A 193 -19.70 -5.46 -16.25
CA ARG A 193 -20.60 -4.33 -16.54
C ARG A 193 -19.90 -3.01 -16.83
N VAL A 194 -18.65 -2.87 -16.38
CA VAL A 194 -17.85 -1.64 -16.57
C VAL A 194 -16.75 -1.96 -17.57
N ASP A 195 -16.64 -1.14 -18.63
CA ASP A 195 -15.51 -1.25 -19.56
C ASP A 195 -14.30 -0.55 -18.94
N TYR A 196 -13.10 -1.18 -19.03
CA TYR A 196 -11.88 -0.64 -18.45
C TYR A 196 -10.64 -1.09 -19.22
N ASP A 197 -9.57 -0.30 -19.12
CA ASP A 197 -8.31 -0.63 -19.78
C ASP A 197 -7.39 -1.44 -18.86
N LYS A 198 -7.30 -1.09 -17.58
CA LYS A 198 -6.41 -1.71 -16.61
C LYS A 198 -7.08 -1.81 -15.24
N TRP A 199 -6.72 -2.84 -14.48
CA TRP A 199 -7.16 -3.04 -13.10
C TRP A 199 -5.95 -3.35 -12.21
N TYR A 200 -5.84 -2.71 -11.04
CA TYR A 200 -4.83 -3.01 -10.05
C TYR A 200 -5.49 -3.36 -8.71
N CYS A 201 -4.97 -4.38 -8.02
CA CYS A 201 -5.45 -4.77 -6.69
C CYS A 201 -4.29 -5.24 -5.80
N GLY A 202 -4.53 -5.22 -4.47
CA GLY A 202 -3.64 -5.69 -3.41
C GLY A 202 -4.11 -6.98 -2.76
N HIS A 203 -4.19 -6.98 -1.41
CA HIS A 203 -4.80 -7.97 -0.52
C HIS A 203 -4.12 -9.35 -0.47
N TYR A 204 -3.77 -9.93 -1.59
CA TYR A 204 -3.25 -11.31 -1.66
C TYR A 204 -1.74 -11.43 -1.46
N HIS A 205 -1.04 -10.33 -1.23
CA HIS A 205 0.42 -10.26 -0.98
C HIS A 205 1.26 -10.98 -2.04
N LEU A 206 0.90 -10.83 -3.29
CA LEU A 206 1.61 -11.40 -4.43
C LEU A 206 1.65 -10.44 -5.62
N GLU A 207 2.50 -10.74 -6.58
CA GLU A 207 2.60 -10.02 -7.85
C GLU A 207 2.25 -10.98 -8.98
N LYS A 208 1.16 -10.70 -9.69
CA LYS A 208 0.63 -11.56 -10.76
C LYS A 208 -0.19 -10.73 -11.72
N ILE A 209 -0.20 -11.12 -12.99
CA ILE A 209 -1.07 -10.52 -14.00
C ILE A 209 -2.07 -11.58 -14.47
N VAL A 210 -3.34 -11.22 -14.49
CA VAL A 210 -4.45 -12.01 -15.04
C VAL A 210 -5.23 -11.11 -16.00
N ASP A 211 -5.04 -11.30 -17.29
CA ASP A 211 -5.62 -10.46 -18.35
C ASP A 211 -5.26 -8.96 -18.16
N LYS A 212 -6.25 -8.11 -17.92
CA LYS A 212 -6.07 -6.67 -17.65
C LYS A 212 -5.82 -6.36 -16.17
N LEU A 213 -5.98 -7.35 -15.27
CA LEU A 213 -5.82 -7.18 -13.84
C LEU A 213 -4.41 -7.52 -13.40
N GLU A 214 -3.84 -6.67 -12.54
CA GLU A 214 -2.51 -6.84 -11.97
C GLU A 214 -2.55 -6.76 -10.44
N PHE A 215 -2.13 -7.83 -9.80
CA PHE A 215 -1.90 -7.88 -8.35
C PHE A 215 -0.60 -7.20 -8.01
N MET A 216 -0.64 -6.31 -7.04
CA MET A 216 0.51 -5.55 -6.56
C MET A 216 0.78 -5.86 -5.10
N PHE A 217 2.05 -5.95 -4.74
CA PHE A 217 2.44 -6.12 -3.33
C PHE A 217 3.70 -5.30 -2.99
N GLY A 218 4.88 -5.90 -3.08
CA GLY A 218 6.12 -5.33 -2.54
C GLY A 218 6.83 -4.34 -3.47
N ARG A 219 6.46 -4.31 -4.74
CA ARG A 219 7.08 -3.47 -5.76
C ARG A 219 6.28 -2.21 -6.04
N ILE A 220 6.94 -1.19 -6.55
CA ILE A 220 6.33 0.05 -7.02
C ILE A 220 6.39 0.07 -8.54
N LYS A 221 5.27 0.40 -9.17
CA LYS A 221 5.14 0.50 -10.61
C LYS A 221 4.76 1.92 -11.01
N SER A 222 5.36 2.44 -12.07
CA SER A 222 4.85 3.63 -12.76
C SER A 222 3.65 3.22 -13.62
N VAL A 223 2.50 3.83 -13.40
CA VAL A 223 1.31 3.59 -14.21
C VAL A 223 1.48 4.13 -15.63
N ASP A 224 2.25 5.22 -15.77
CA ASP A 224 2.43 5.90 -17.04
C ASP A 224 3.34 5.12 -17.99
N THR A 225 4.44 4.55 -17.50
CA THR A 225 5.38 3.76 -18.31
C THR A 225 5.07 2.26 -18.29
N GLY A 226 4.30 1.79 -17.31
CA GLY A 226 4.08 0.36 -17.07
C GLY A 226 5.30 -0.36 -16.49
N GLU A 227 6.36 0.36 -16.14
CA GLU A 227 7.60 -0.21 -15.62
C GLU A 227 7.63 -0.20 -14.09
N PHE A 228 8.22 -1.22 -13.53
CA PHE A 228 8.51 -1.24 -12.10
C PHE A 228 9.70 -0.34 -11.80
N ILE A 229 9.58 0.45 -10.72
CA ILE A 229 10.75 1.15 -10.18
C ILE A 229 11.76 0.08 -9.75
N PRO A 230 13.01 0.17 -10.19
CA PRO A 230 14.05 -0.76 -9.77
C PRO A 230 14.17 -0.80 -8.25
N LYS A 231 14.42 -1.98 -7.70
CA LYS A 231 14.79 -2.14 -6.28
C LYS A 231 16.08 -1.41 -5.93
N TYR A 232 16.83 -1.07 -6.95
CA TYR A 232 18.11 -0.41 -6.87
C TYR A 232 18.03 0.96 -7.52
N ASP A 233 18.71 1.91 -6.92
CA ASP A 233 18.87 3.27 -7.43
C ASP A 233 20.36 3.62 -7.40
N PHE A 234 20.78 4.53 -8.27
CA PHE A 234 22.16 4.99 -8.30
C PHE A 234 22.26 6.42 -7.75
N HIS A 235 22.97 6.58 -6.64
CA HIS A 235 23.28 7.87 -6.08
C HIS A 235 24.78 8.05 -5.95
N ASN A 236 25.33 9.12 -6.52
CA ASN A 236 26.77 9.38 -6.51
C ASN A 236 27.64 8.20 -7.01
N GLY A 237 27.15 7.43 -8.00
CA GLY A 237 27.85 6.26 -8.53
C GLY A 237 27.72 4.98 -7.71
N TYR A 238 26.85 4.97 -6.70
CA TYR A 238 26.53 3.79 -5.90
C TYR A 238 25.09 3.35 -6.17
N GLU A 239 24.91 2.04 -6.27
CA GLU A 239 23.59 1.41 -6.39
C GLU A 239 22.96 1.33 -4.98
N ILE A 240 21.78 1.92 -4.80
CA ILE A 240 21.04 1.85 -3.53
C ILE A 240 20.16 0.61 -3.55
N VAL A 241 20.41 -0.30 -2.62
CA VAL A 241 19.62 -1.52 -2.42
C VAL A 241 18.46 -1.21 -1.49
N ARG A 242 17.25 -1.23 -2.01
CA ARG A 242 16.01 -0.88 -1.27
C ARG A 242 15.41 -2.03 -0.49
N ASP A 243 15.88 -3.25 -0.69
CA ASP A 243 15.42 -4.40 0.10
C ASP A 243 16.01 -4.33 1.50
N ALA A 244 15.15 -4.44 2.51
CA ALA A 244 15.57 -4.53 3.90
C ALA A 244 16.40 -5.80 4.11
N CYS A 245 17.69 -5.65 4.36
CA CYS A 245 18.53 -6.77 4.75
C CYS A 245 18.48 -6.92 6.26
N SER A 246 18.11 -8.09 6.76
CA SER A 246 18.17 -8.45 8.18
C SER A 246 19.60 -8.90 8.55
N GLN A 247 20.59 -8.03 8.41
CA GLN A 247 21.96 -8.39 8.77
C GLN A 247 22.26 -7.95 10.20
N LYS A 248 22.80 -8.87 11.00
CA LYS A 248 23.23 -8.59 12.38
C LYS A 248 24.71 -8.21 12.50
N ASP A 249 25.49 -8.40 11.44
CA ASP A 249 26.92 -8.14 11.41
C ASP A 249 27.26 -7.05 10.39
N TYR A 250 27.77 -5.93 10.89
CA TYR A 250 28.11 -4.76 10.08
C TYR A 250 29.61 -4.76 9.67
N LYS A 251 30.31 -5.87 9.78
CA LYS A 251 31.74 -5.94 9.42
C LYS A 251 31.97 -6.14 7.91
N TYR A 252 30.97 -6.63 7.22
CA TYR A 252 31.09 -6.99 5.82
C TYR A 252 29.91 -6.47 4.99
N CYS A 253 30.16 -6.21 3.72
CA CYS A 253 29.11 -5.88 2.77
C CYS A 253 28.05 -7.01 2.70
N PRO A 254 26.76 -6.71 2.80
CA PRO A 254 25.72 -7.71 2.66
C PRO A 254 25.72 -8.45 1.33
N GLY A 255 26.08 -7.77 0.25
CA GLY A 255 26.08 -8.31 -1.09
C GLY A 255 27.35 -9.09 -1.45
N CYS A 256 28.51 -8.43 -1.53
CA CYS A 256 29.74 -9.05 -1.99
C CYS A 256 30.60 -9.67 -0.88
N LYS A 257 30.21 -9.47 0.41
CA LYS A 257 30.98 -9.92 1.59
C LYS A 257 32.37 -9.29 1.75
N GLY A 258 32.70 -8.25 0.98
CA GLY A 258 33.93 -7.47 1.14
C GLY A 258 33.90 -6.63 2.42
N ASP A 259 35.06 -6.23 2.90
CA ASP A 259 35.28 -5.45 4.12
C ASP A 259 35.61 -3.97 3.86
N ASN A 260 35.75 -3.59 2.58
CA ASN A 260 35.94 -2.19 2.19
C ASN A 260 34.61 -1.44 2.23
N ILE A 261 34.10 -1.22 3.45
CA ILE A 261 32.82 -0.60 3.72
C ILE A 261 32.95 0.64 4.57
N ILE A 262 32.03 1.58 4.37
CA ILE A 262 31.80 2.72 5.25
C ILE A 262 30.46 2.49 5.94
N ILE A 263 30.42 2.72 7.25
CA ILE A 263 29.19 2.63 8.03
C ILE A 263 28.81 4.05 8.45
N GLU A 264 27.64 4.48 8.01
CA GLU A 264 27.07 5.77 8.41
C GLU A 264 25.83 5.54 9.26
N LYS A 265 25.77 6.23 10.41
CA LYS A 265 24.56 6.32 11.22
C LYS A 265 23.78 7.55 10.79
N CYS A 266 22.58 7.35 10.27
CA CYS A 266 21.71 8.40 9.79
C CYS A 266 20.58 8.62 10.79
N GLU A 267 20.71 9.62 11.63
CA GLU A 267 19.74 9.94 12.69
C GLU A 267 18.45 10.51 12.09
N GLY A 268 17.32 9.86 12.38
CA GLY A 268 15.98 10.34 12.01
C GLY A 268 15.73 10.50 10.51
N HIS A 269 16.59 9.97 9.66
CA HIS A 269 16.51 10.17 8.21
C HIS A 269 15.71 9.10 7.47
N ASN A 270 15.35 8.01 8.14
CA ASN A 270 14.44 7.07 7.50
C ASN A 270 12.98 7.49 7.72
N ILE A 271 12.12 6.95 6.87
CA ILE A 271 10.66 7.16 6.88
C ILE A 271 10.06 6.95 8.27
N ASN A 272 10.65 6.05 9.00
CA ASN A 272 10.17 5.64 10.29
C ASN A 272 10.63 6.58 11.43
N GLY A 273 11.33 7.69 11.12
CA GLY A 273 11.93 8.55 12.13
C GLY A 273 12.92 7.80 13.02
N LEU A 274 13.33 6.60 12.57
CA LEU A 274 14.31 5.77 13.23
C LEU A 274 15.68 6.13 12.71
N ASP A 275 16.64 5.98 13.56
CA ASP A 275 18.02 5.93 13.12
C ASP A 275 18.19 4.71 12.23
N PHE A 276 18.81 4.87 11.10
CA PHE A 276 19.21 3.75 10.29
C PHE A 276 20.71 3.75 10.06
N ILE A 277 21.24 2.57 9.84
CA ILE A 277 22.65 2.38 9.51
C ILE A 277 22.73 2.15 8.00
N ALA A 278 23.50 2.97 7.31
CA ALA A 278 23.86 2.74 5.93
C ALA A 278 25.24 2.07 5.84
N ILE A 279 25.30 0.95 5.15
CA ILE A 279 26.57 0.32 4.76
C ILE A 279 26.84 0.66 3.30
N ILE A 280 27.88 1.44 3.06
CA ILE A 280 28.33 1.88 1.75
C ILE A 280 29.51 0.97 1.39
N CYS A 281 29.37 0.14 0.37
CA CYS A 281 30.43 -0.75 -0.07
C CYS A 281 31.21 -0.14 -1.24
N ASN A 282 32.49 0.07 -1.05
CA ASN A 282 33.37 0.63 -2.09
C ASN A 282 33.76 -0.42 -3.16
N ASP A 283 33.63 -1.72 -2.86
CA ASP A 283 33.97 -2.78 -3.81
C ASP A 283 32.87 -3.02 -4.84
N CYS A 284 31.64 -3.28 -4.37
CA CYS A 284 30.52 -3.54 -5.26
C CYS A 284 29.67 -2.32 -5.61
N LYS A 285 30.04 -1.13 -5.08
CA LYS A 285 29.34 0.13 -5.32
C LYS A 285 27.86 0.11 -4.94
N LYS A 286 27.55 -0.54 -3.80
CA LYS A 286 26.17 -0.64 -3.28
C LYS A 286 26.04 0.00 -1.91
N VAL A 287 24.88 0.60 -1.67
CA VAL A 287 24.46 1.14 -0.36
C VAL A 287 23.30 0.30 0.17
N TYR A 288 23.45 -0.21 1.37
CA TYR A 288 22.44 -1.02 2.07
C TYR A 288 21.97 -0.27 3.31
N GLY A 289 20.67 -0.05 3.43
CA GLY A 289 20.07 0.54 4.63
C GLY A 289 19.61 -0.54 5.61
N PHE A 290 19.89 -0.34 6.90
CA PHE A 290 19.42 -1.20 7.98
C PHE A 290 18.71 -0.36 9.02
N ASN A 291 17.61 -0.88 9.59
CA ASN A 291 17.06 -0.30 10.79
C ASN A 291 18.01 -0.51 11.96
N ASP A 292 18.05 0.43 12.89
CA ASP A 292 18.63 0.16 14.19
C ASP A 292 17.81 -0.94 14.89
N VAL A 293 18.42 -2.13 14.98
CA VAL A 293 17.78 -3.33 15.55
C VAL A 293 17.48 -3.22 17.06
N ASN A 294 17.98 -2.18 17.73
CA ASN A 294 17.69 -1.91 19.14
C ASN A 294 16.40 -1.11 19.34
N TYR A 295 15.80 -0.62 18.25
CA TYR A 295 14.54 0.08 18.34
C TYR A 295 13.38 -0.91 18.38
N LYS A 296 12.74 -1.01 19.54
CA LYS A 296 11.41 -1.60 19.65
C LYS A 296 10.40 -0.47 19.43
N PRO A 297 9.62 -0.46 18.36
CA PRO A 297 8.48 0.44 18.31
C PRO A 297 7.61 0.17 19.55
N ASN A 298 7.11 1.22 20.17
CA ASN A 298 6.14 1.08 21.27
C ASN A 298 4.78 0.51 20.79
N CYS A 299 4.67 0.19 19.51
CA CYS A 299 3.54 -0.48 18.91
C CYS A 299 3.91 -1.95 18.69
N PRO A 300 3.08 -2.91 19.13
CA PRO A 300 3.32 -4.33 18.86
C PRO A 300 3.39 -4.54 17.35
N LYS A 301 4.41 -5.27 16.89
CA LYS A 301 4.43 -5.78 15.53
C LYS A 301 3.39 -6.89 15.45
N GLU A 302 2.43 -6.75 14.60
CA GLU A 302 1.67 -7.90 14.15
C GLU A 302 2.58 -8.79 13.28
N LEU A 303 2.56 -10.06 13.60
CA LEU A 303 3.22 -11.13 12.85
C LEU A 303 2.38 -11.54 11.65
#